data_a9b935394bffcc888b8e05f110bd0909
#
_entry.id   a9b935394bffcc888b8e05f110bd0909
#
_cell.length_a   1.000
_cell.length_b   1.000
_cell.length_c   1.000
_cell.angle_alpha   90.00
_cell.angle_beta   90.00
_cell.angle_gamma   90.00
#
_symmetry.space_group_name_H-M   'P 1'
#
loop_
_entity.id
_entity.type
_entity.pdbx_description
1 polymer ?
#
loop_
_entity_poly.entity_id
_entity_poly.type
_entity_poly.pdbx_seq_one_letter_code
_entity_poly.pdbx_strand_id
1 'polypeptide(L)'
;MKLKTRLVIAFMTIIILPVFLTSAVFCGFAQLQIRSIEKTYGITGTTYEALLNSVQVPSRITKEAYHELEKAADKDPEKLEDASYLEQFNQRLRQKGSYLLVRKDDIIVYMGEDPQKTEVVIPDLPAYEEYNADSENGVYIGGEAQVLVKQVDFVSDDKNKCSAFIVTDVTSMLPEVSQFLKDILVAVIVILVITGALLVVWIYRGIKIPLVKMQKATKNIKEGNLDFRLIPDTDDELGQLCQDFEEMRKRLKDNAEEKLAYDKESKELISNISHDLKTPITAIKGYVEGIMDGVADTPEKMEKY
;
A
#
# COMPACT_ATOMS: atom_id res chain seq x y z
N MET A 1 -0.05 -25.86 6.22
CA MET A 1 -0.24 -25.29 4.82
C MET A 1 1.11 -25.36 4.13
N LYS A 2 1.19 -25.88 2.88
CA LYS A 2 2.47 -26.02 2.17
C LYS A 2 3.17 -24.68 1.94
N LEU A 3 4.48 -24.63 2.05
CA LEU A 3 5.31 -23.42 1.86
C LEU A 3 5.04 -22.74 0.51
N LYS A 4 4.92 -23.55 -0.56
CA LYS A 4 4.55 -23.09 -1.91
C LYS A 4 3.21 -22.34 -1.91
N THR A 5 2.18 -22.92 -1.28
CA THR A 5 0.85 -22.31 -1.19
C THR A 5 0.90 -21.02 -0.39
N ARG A 6 1.69 -20.99 0.67
CA ARG A 6 1.90 -19.81 1.52
C ARG A 6 2.55 -18.67 0.74
N LEU A 7 3.58 -18.95 -0.06
CA LEU A 7 4.23 -17.96 -0.92
C LEU A 7 3.31 -17.43 -2.02
N VAL A 8 2.51 -18.32 -2.65
CA VAL A 8 1.53 -17.90 -3.67
C VAL A 8 0.45 -17.00 -3.06
N ILE A 9 -0.08 -17.35 -1.89
CA ILE A 9 -1.05 -16.51 -1.18
C ILE A 9 -0.43 -15.17 -0.80
N ALA A 10 0.82 -15.14 -0.30
CA ALA A 10 1.52 -13.91 0.00
C ALA A 10 1.64 -13.02 -1.24
N PHE A 11 2.09 -13.57 -2.35
CA PHE A 11 2.25 -12.85 -3.62
C PHE A 11 0.91 -12.31 -4.13
N MET A 12 -0.14 -13.14 -4.11
CA MET A 12 -1.48 -12.69 -4.49
C MET A 12 -2.01 -11.59 -3.56
N THR A 13 -1.79 -11.73 -2.25
CA THR A 13 -2.23 -10.72 -1.26
C THR A 13 -1.50 -9.39 -1.44
N ILE A 14 -0.19 -9.40 -1.79
CA ILE A 14 0.58 -8.18 -2.08
C ILE A 14 -0.04 -7.37 -3.22
N ILE A 15 -0.56 -8.05 -4.23
CA ILE A 15 -1.09 -7.39 -5.44
C ILE A 15 -2.57 -7.06 -5.27
N ILE A 16 -3.38 -8.05 -4.87
CA ILE A 16 -4.84 -7.94 -4.87
C ILE A 16 -5.34 -7.05 -3.72
N LEU A 17 -4.79 -7.19 -2.52
CA LEU A 17 -5.27 -6.47 -1.34
C LEU A 17 -5.10 -4.95 -1.45
N PRO A 18 -3.92 -4.40 -1.83
CA PRO A 18 -3.79 -2.96 -2.03
C PRO A 18 -4.69 -2.43 -3.15
N VAL A 19 -4.81 -3.15 -4.27
CA VAL A 19 -5.67 -2.75 -5.38
C VAL A 19 -7.14 -2.70 -4.95
N PHE A 20 -7.60 -3.70 -4.22
CA PHE A 20 -8.96 -3.72 -3.71
C PHE A 20 -9.22 -2.61 -2.69
N LEU A 21 -8.30 -2.40 -1.74
CA LEU A 21 -8.42 -1.35 -0.73
C LEU A 21 -8.36 0.05 -1.34
N THR A 22 -7.45 0.29 -2.27
CA THR A 22 -7.35 1.59 -2.96
C THR A 22 -8.59 1.88 -3.80
N SER A 23 -9.14 0.87 -4.49
CA SER A 23 -10.41 1.00 -5.22
C SER A 23 -11.58 1.31 -4.29
N ALA A 24 -11.68 0.62 -3.16
CA ALA A 24 -12.75 0.87 -2.17
C ALA A 24 -12.65 2.28 -1.56
N VAL A 25 -11.44 2.71 -1.21
CA VAL A 25 -11.19 4.06 -0.69
C VAL A 25 -11.53 5.11 -1.76
N PHE A 26 -11.08 4.91 -3.00
CA PHE A 26 -11.42 5.81 -4.11
C PHE A 26 -12.93 5.95 -4.30
N CYS A 27 -13.66 4.84 -4.36
CA CYS A 27 -15.12 4.87 -4.48
C CYS A 27 -15.79 5.58 -3.30
N GLY A 28 -15.32 5.34 -2.08
CA GLY A 28 -15.85 6.00 -0.87
C GLY A 28 -15.62 7.51 -0.88
N PHE A 29 -14.39 7.95 -1.16
CA PHE A 29 -14.04 9.38 -1.26
C PHE A 29 -14.78 10.06 -2.41
N ALA A 30 -14.84 9.43 -3.58
CA ALA A 30 -15.55 9.97 -4.73
C ALA A 30 -17.06 10.16 -4.45
N GLN A 31 -17.70 9.20 -3.75
CA GLN A 31 -19.10 9.37 -3.34
C GLN A 31 -19.29 10.50 -2.34
N LEU A 32 -18.38 10.66 -1.38
CA LEU A 32 -18.44 11.77 -0.43
C LEU A 32 -18.31 13.11 -1.15
N GLN A 33 -17.37 13.21 -2.09
CA GLN A 33 -17.14 14.41 -2.88
C GLN A 33 -18.34 14.76 -3.78
N ILE A 34 -18.91 13.76 -4.46
CA ILE A 34 -20.13 13.94 -5.25
C ILE A 34 -21.26 14.51 -4.36
N ARG A 35 -21.51 13.91 -3.21
CA ARG A 35 -22.54 14.38 -2.27
C ARG A 35 -22.26 15.79 -1.76
N SER A 36 -21.00 16.13 -1.52
CA SER A 36 -20.60 17.48 -1.09
C SER A 36 -20.92 18.50 -2.18
N ILE A 37 -20.54 18.22 -3.43
CA ILE A 37 -20.82 19.08 -4.60
C ILE A 37 -22.33 19.21 -4.83
N GLU A 38 -23.07 18.11 -4.85
CA GLU A 38 -24.52 18.10 -5.03
C GLU A 38 -25.24 18.94 -3.96
N LYS A 39 -24.80 18.81 -2.70
CA LYS A 39 -25.35 19.56 -1.59
C LYS A 39 -24.99 21.06 -1.65
N THR A 40 -23.74 21.37 -1.99
CA THR A 40 -23.26 22.77 -2.02
C THR A 40 -23.88 23.57 -3.17
N TYR A 41 -23.99 22.96 -4.34
CA TYR A 41 -24.45 23.64 -5.56
C TYR A 41 -25.88 23.31 -5.96
N GLY A 42 -26.59 22.44 -5.21
CA GLY A 42 -28.00 22.09 -5.47
C GLY A 42 -28.23 21.29 -6.75
N ILE A 43 -27.20 20.58 -7.27
CA ILE A 43 -27.27 19.76 -8.49
C ILE A 43 -27.49 18.29 -8.14
N THR A 44 -28.04 17.51 -9.07
CA THR A 44 -28.28 16.08 -8.90
C THR A 44 -27.71 15.29 -10.06
N GLY A 45 -27.38 14.02 -9.82
CA GLY A 45 -26.91 13.10 -10.86
C GLY A 45 -25.48 13.37 -11.33
N THR A 46 -24.62 13.86 -10.46
CA THR A 46 -23.19 14.03 -10.74
C THR A 46 -22.52 12.64 -10.84
N THR A 47 -21.75 12.41 -11.89
CA THR A 47 -21.04 11.16 -12.15
C THR A 47 -19.58 11.24 -11.74
N TYR A 48 -18.91 10.07 -11.61
CA TYR A 48 -17.47 10.02 -11.36
C TYR A 48 -16.63 10.69 -12.46
N GLU A 49 -17.11 10.63 -13.70
CA GLU A 49 -16.46 11.31 -14.84
C GLU A 49 -16.46 12.83 -14.68
N ALA A 50 -17.53 13.38 -14.09
CA ALA A 50 -17.62 14.80 -13.82
C ALA A 50 -16.56 15.30 -12.82
N LEU A 51 -16.14 14.46 -11.85
CA LEU A 51 -15.06 14.82 -10.91
C LEU A 51 -13.68 14.89 -11.58
N LEU A 52 -13.48 14.14 -12.66
CA LEU A 52 -12.23 14.11 -13.41
C LEU A 52 -12.18 15.15 -14.53
N ASN A 53 -13.31 15.73 -14.88
CA ASN A 53 -13.43 16.73 -15.94
C ASN A 53 -13.81 18.08 -15.33
N SER A 54 -12.83 18.98 -15.25
CA SER A 54 -12.96 20.30 -14.64
C SER A 54 -14.04 21.21 -15.29
N VAL A 55 -14.52 20.86 -16.48
CA VAL A 55 -15.53 21.62 -17.23
C VAL A 55 -16.95 21.13 -16.96
N GLN A 56 -17.16 19.85 -16.68
CA GLN A 56 -18.50 19.27 -16.53
C GLN A 56 -19.26 19.78 -15.30
N VAL A 57 -18.60 19.92 -14.17
CA VAL A 57 -19.24 20.42 -12.93
C VAL A 57 -19.68 21.86 -13.09
N PRO A 58 -18.81 22.80 -13.52
CA PRO A 58 -19.20 24.19 -13.82
C PRO A 58 -20.38 24.29 -14.82
N SER A 59 -20.32 23.49 -15.89
CA SER A 59 -21.38 23.48 -16.89
C SER A 59 -22.74 23.06 -16.31
N ARG A 60 -22.78 22.08 -15.42
CA ARG A 60 -24.01 21.63 -14.75
C ARG A 60 -24.55 22.64 -13.74
N ILE A 61 -23.68 23.25 -12.96
CA ILE A 61 -24.04 24.26 -11.94
C ILE A 61 -24.76 25.47 -12.57
N THR A 62 -24.32 25.85 -13.78
CA THR A 62 -24.83 27.02 -14.49
C THR A 62 -25.94 26.68 -15.50
N LYS A 63 -26.33 25.40 -15.63
CA LYS A 63 -27.35 24.97 -16.61
C LYS A 63 -28.71 25.67 -16.40
N GLU A 64 -29.20 25.70 -15.18
CA GLU A 64 -30.47 26.34 -14.87
C GLU A 64 -30.43 27.86 -15.13
N ALA A 65 -29.31 28.50 -14.76
CA ALA A 65 -29.12 29.91 -15.02
C ALA A 65 -29.03 30.22 -16.52
N TYR A 66 -28.37 29.33 -17.29
CA TYR A 66 -28.33 29.43 -18.76
C TYR A 66 -29.74 29.39 -19.36
N HIS A 67 -30.59 28.42 -18.98
CA HIS A 67 -31.96 28.34 -19.47
C HIS A 67 -32.84 29.47 -19.01
N GLU A 68 -32.59 30.07 -17.83
CA GLU A 68 -33.30 31.28 -17.40
C GLU A 68 -32.96 32.48 -18.29
N LEU A 69 -31.65 32.65 -18.60
CA LEU A 69 -31.17 33.68 -19.53
C LEU A 69 -31.72 33.47 -20.94
N GLU A 70 -31.70 32.27 -21.46
CA GLU A 70 -32.23 31.92 -22.77
C GLU A 70 -33.73 32.26 -22.87
N LYS A 71 -34.53 31.92 -21.84
CA LYS A 71 -35.93 32.27 -21.78
C LYS A 71 -36.17 33.78 -21.67
N ALA A 72 -35.30 34.50 -20.97
CA ALA A 72 -35.38 35.95 -20.90
C ALA A 72 -35.06 36.59 -22.26
N ALA A 73 -34.02 36.09 -22.93
CA ALA A 73 -33.63 36.51 -24.27
C ALA A 73 -34.74 36.33 -25.32
N ASP A 74 -35.47 35.20 -25.24
CA ASP A 74 -36.54 34.88 -26.20
C ASP A 74 -37.85 35.63 -25.95
N LYS A 75 -38.20 35.86 -24.65
CA LYS A 75 -39.55 36.37 -24.29
C LYS A 75 -39.57 37.83 -23.91
N ASP A 76 -38.55 38.29 -23.19
CA ASP A 76 -38.49 39.64 -22.62
C ASP A 76 -37.05 40.16 -22.70
N PRO A 77 -36.49 40.45 -23.88
CA PRO A 77 -35.09 40.89 -24.03
C PRO A 77 -34.79 42.19 -23.27
N GLU A 78 -35.82 43.06 -23.06
CA GLU A 78 -35.69 44.28 -22.27
C GLU A 78 -35.17 44.04 -20.83
N LYS A 79 -35.50 42.88 -20.23
CA LYS A 79 -34.98 42.50 -18.91
C LYS A 79 -33.48 42.38 -18.88
N LEU A 80 -32.86 41.97 -19.99
CA LEU A 80 -31.41 41.82 -20.10
C LEU A 80 -30.69 43.16 -20.30
N GLU A 81 -31.43 44.25 -20.39
CA GLU A 81 -30.92 45.63 -20.38
C GLU A 81 -31.22 46.33 -19.01
N ASP A 82 -32.08 45.76 -18.14
CA ASP A 82 -32.35 46.28 -16.82
C ASP A 82 -31.22 45.97 -15.82
N ALA A 83 -30.54 47.03 -15.38
CA ALA A 83 -29.43 46.90 -14.43
C ALA A 83 -29.84 46.22 -13.11
N SER A 84 -31.09 46.40 -12.64
CA SER A 84 -31.57 45.77 -11.41
C SER A 84 -31.75 44.26 -11.58
N TYR A 85 -32.25 43.81 -12.71
CA TYR A 85 -32.37 42.38 -13.05
C TYR A 85 -31.01 41.75 -13.21
N LEU A 86 -30.10 42.38 -13.95
CA LEU A 86 -28.75 41.89 -14.17
C LEU A 86 -27.98 41.70 -12.85
N GLU A 87 -28.09 42.67 -11.93
CA GLU A 87 -27.45 42.62 -10.63
C GLU A 87 -28.01 41.48 -9.74
N GLN A 88 -29.32 41.31 -9.68
CA GLN A 88 -29.95 40.23 -8.95
C GLN A 88 -29.57 38.86 -9.54
N PHE A 89 -29.53 38.75 -10.85
CA PHE A 89 -29.10 37.53 -11.54
C PHE A 89 -27.63 37.22 -11.27
N ASN A 90 -26.77 38.24 -11.33
CA ASN A 90 -25.36 38.13 -11.05
C ASN A 90 -25.06 37.69 -9.61
N GLN A 91 -25.79 38.21 -8.61
CA GLN A 91 -25.65 37.81 -7.21
C GLN A 91 -25.93 36.31 -7.02
N ARG A 92 -26.91 35.73 -7.74
CA ARG A 92 -27.17 34.28 -7.73
C ARG A 92 -26.04 33.48 -8.40
N LEU A 93 -25.46 34.01 -9.48
CA LEU A 93 -24.32 33.42 -10.16
C LEU A 93 -23.07 33.42 -9.26
N ARG A 94 -22.80 34.51 -8.53
CA ARG A 94 -21.68 34.65 -7.62
C ARG A 94 -21.67 33.55 -6.53
N GLN A 95 -22.85 33.18 -6.01
CA GLN A 95 -22.99 32.07 -5.07
C GLN A 95 -22.57 30.74 -5.66
N LYS A 96 -22.55 30.62 -6.98
CA LYS A 96 -22.14 29.42 -7.74
C LYS A 96 -20.74 29.56 -8.36
N GLY A 97 -19.94 30.56 -7.94
CA GLY A 97 -18.59 30.80 -8.48
C GLY A 97 -18.57 31.29 -9.93
N SER A 98 -19.67 31.92 -10.36
CA SER A 98 -19.86 32.41 -11.73
C SER A 98 -20.26 33.90 -11.71
N TYR A 99 -20.15 34.59 -12.83
CA TYR A 99 -20.58 35.95 -12.98
C TYR A 99 -21.15 36.23 -14.38
N LEU A 100 -21.88 37.32 -14.52
CA LEU A 100 -22.54 37.74 -15.74
C LEU A 100 -21.72 38.83 -16.43
N LEU A 101 -21.53 38.70 -17.74
CA LEU A 101 -21.12 39.80 -18.63
C LEU A 101 -22.21 40.02 -19.68
N VAL A 102 -22.47 41.26 -20.04
CA VAL A 102 -23.37 41.56 -21.15
C VAL A 102 -22.66 42.50 -22.11
N ARG A 103 -22.64 42.09 -23.39
CA ARG A 103 -22.06 42.81 -24.50
C ARG A 103 -23.18 43.31 -25.42
N LYS A 104 -23.15 44.60 -25.78
CA LYS A 104 -24.03 45.22 -26.80
C LYS A 104 -23.13 45.68 -27.94
N ASP A 105 -23.35 45.15 -29.12
CA ASP A 105 -22.40 45.20 -30.24
C ASP A 105 -21.00 44.76 -29.77
N ASP A 106 -19.98 45.58 -29.81
CA ASP A 106 -18.64 45.25 -29.35
C ASP A 106 -18.27 45.88 -27.99
N ILE A 107 -19.25 46.44 -27.27
CA ILE A 107 -19.04 47.14 -26.01
C ILE A 107 -19.64 46.35 -24.86
N ILE A 108 -18.84 46.10 -23.80
CA ILE A 108 -19.36 45.51 -22.56
C ILE A 108 -20.17 46.56 -21.79
N VAL A 109 -21.47 46.30 -21.64
CA VAL A 109 -22.40 47.19 -20.96
C VAL A 109 -22.67 46.80 -19.51
N TYR A 110 -22.38 45.54 -19.15
CA TYR A 110 -22.50 45.07 -17.78
C TYR A 110 -21.34 44.11 -17.43
N MET A 111 -20.73 44.36 -16.28
CA MET A 111 -19.67 43.51 -15.71
C MET A 111 -20.06 43.09 -14.31
N GLY A 112 -20.27 41.79 -14.12
CA GLY A 112 -20.66 41.20 -12.85
C GLY A 112 -19.53 40.89 -11.89
N GLU A 113 -18.27 41.10 -12.26
CA GLU A 113 -17.06 40.81 -11.47
C GLU A 113 -16.06 41.98 -11.60
N ASP A 114 -14.95 41.88 -10.83
CA ASP A 114 -13.87 42.87 -10.83
C ASP A 114 -13.33 43.09 -12.27
N PRO A 115 -13.20 44.36 -12.71
CA PRO A 115 -12.64 44.66 -14.04
C PRO A 115 -11.30 43.99 -14.34
N GLN A 116 -10.40 43.86 -13.36
CA GLN A 116 -9.08 43.21 -13.58
C GLN A 116 -9.20 41.74 -13.95
N LYS A 117 -10.19 41.03 -13.43
CA LYS A 117 -10.44 39.61 -13.77
C LYS A 117 -11.16 39.46 -15.11
N THR A 118 -12.04 40.42 -15.44
CA THR A 118 -12.84 40.38 -16.67
C THR A 118 -12.05 40.82 -17.89
N GLU A 119 -11.13 41.77 -17.75
CA GLU A 119 -10.25 42.23 -18.85
C GLU A 119 -9.47 41.11 -19.53
N VAL A 120 -9.09 40.08 -18.77
CA VAL A 120 -8.36 38.89 -19.30
C VAL A 120 -9.30 38.00 -20.14
N VAL A 121 -10.57 37.98 -19.83
CA VAL A 121 -11.58 37.12 -20.49
C VAL A 121 -12.18 37.76 -21.74
N ILE A 122 -12.34 39.07 -21.72
CA ILE A 122 -13.06 39.84 -22.79
C ILE A 122 -12.51 39.60 -24.19
N PRO A 123 -11.16 39.56 -24.43
CA PRO A 123 -10.62 39.35 -25.75
C PRO A 123 -10.96 38.02 -26.39
N ASP A 124 -11.17 37.01 -25.53
CA ASP A 124 -11.39 35.61 -25.91
C ASP A 124 -12.87 35.22 -25.92
N LEU A 125 -13.78 36.19 -25.64
CA LEU A 125 -15.22 35.95 -25.69
C LEU A 125 -15.67 35.67 -27.14
N PRO A 126 -16.53 34.67 -27.34
CA PRO A 126 -17.04 34.34 -28.67
C PRO A 126 -17.83 35.52 -29.32
N ALA A 127 -17.78 35.59 -30.64
CA ALA A 127 -18.55 36.57 -31.39
C ALA A 127 -20.06 36.24 -31.34
N TYR A 128 -20.86 37.22 -31.74
CA TYR A 128 -22.34 37.03 -31.84
C TYR A 128 -22.64 35.91 -32.87
N GLU A 129 -23.48 34.94 -32.49
CA GLU A 129 -23.86 33.74 -33.29
C GLU A 129 -22.71 32.73 -33.56
N GLU A 130 -21.57 32.88 -32.92
CA GLU A 130 -20.46 31.96 -33.19
C GLU A 130 -20.65 30.52 -32.64
N TYR A 131 -21.40 30.36 -31.53
CA TYR A 131 -21.54 29.08 -30.81
C TYR A 131 -22.98 28.62 -30.54
N ASN A 132 -23.92 28.89 -31.43
CA ASN A 132 -25.32 28.57 -31.24
C ASN A 132 -25.69 27.10 -31.04
N ALA A 133 -24.85 26.14 -31.39
CA ALA A 133 -25.15 24.71 -31.30
C ALA A 133 -24.73 24.05 -29.96
N ASP A 134 -23.69 24.57 -29.28
CA ASP A 134 -23.11 23.99 -28.06
C ASP A 134 -23.16 24.91 -26.84
N SER A 135 -23.91 25.99 -26.92
CA SER A 135 -23.98 27.05 -25.89
C SER A 135 -24.43 26.53 -24.52
N GLU A 136 -25.21 25.47 -24.45
CA GLU A 136 -25.67 24.86 -23.18
C GLU A 136 -24.49 24.21 -22.41
N ASN A 137 -23.54 23.59 -23.09
CA ASN A 137 -22.39 22.98 -22.45
C ASN A 137 -21.29 23.98 -22.09
N GLY A 138 -21.28 25.12 -22.79
CA GLY A 138 -20.28 26.17 -22.66
C GLY A 138 -18.99 25.88 -23.39
N VAL A 139 -18.22 26.92 -23.60
CA VAL A 139 -16.90 26.89 -24.23
C VAL A 139 -15.82 27.11 -23.17
N TYR A 140 -14.83 26.25 -23.10
CA TYR A 140 -13.71 26.44 -22.20
C TYR A 140 -12.67 27.36 -22.84
N ILE A 141 -12.40 28.46 -22.17
CA ILE A 141 -11.32 29.40 -22.53
C ILE A 141 -10.14 29.09 -21.62
N GLY A 142 -9.05 28.61 -22.22
CA GLY A 142 -7.79 28.28 -21.55
C GLY A 142 -6.87 29.50 -21.44
N GLY A 143 -5.62 29.28 -21.05
CA GLY A 143 -4.61 30.33 -20.89
C GLY A 143 -4.61 30.94 -19.48
N GLU A 144 -4.54 32.25 -19.39
CA GLU A 144 -4.49 32.93 -18.08
C GLU A 144 -5.83 32.92 -17.34
N ALA A 145 -6.95 32.92 -18.07
CA ALA A 145 -8.30 33.05 -17.48
C ALA A 145 -8.87 31.73 -16.96
N GLN A 146 -8.65 30.58 -17.62
CA GLN A 146 -9.18 29.25 -17.29
C GLN A 146 -10.67 29.28 -16.89
N VAL A 147 -11.52 29.78 -17.75
CA VAL A 147 -12.96 29.96 -17.51
C VAL A 147 -13.81 29.12 -18.45
N LEU A 148 -15.00 28.75 -17.99
CA LEU A 148 -16.07 28.20 -18.81
C LEU A 148 -17.05 29.32 -19.12
N VAL A 149 -17.31 29.59 -20.40
CA VAL A 149 -18.22 30.63 -20.88
C VAL A 149 -19.43 30.01 -21.55
N LYS A 150 -20.62 30.40 -21.13
CA LYS A 150 -21.89 30.11 -21.83
C LYS A 150 -22.44 31.38 -22.39
N GLN A 151 -22.84 31.35 -23.64
CA GLN A 151 -23.32 32.51 -24.38
C GLN A 151 -24.81 32.38 -24.70
N VAL A 152 -25.56 33.44 -24.52
CA VAL A 152 -26.93 33.61 -24.99
C VAL A 152 -26.99 34.88 -25.79
N ASP A 153 -27.32 34.75 -27.07
CA ASP A 153 -27.47 35.89 -27.98
C ASP A 153 -28.91 36.37 -28.03
N PHE A 154 -29.09 37.67 -28.09
CA PHE A 154 -30.40 38.30 -28.20
C PHE A 154 -30.31 39.62 -28.97
N VAL A 155 -31.47 40.11 -29.41
CA VAL A 155 -31.58 41.38 -30.12
C VAL A 155 -32.31 42.35 -29.20
N SER A 156 -31.69 43.50 -28.93
CA SER A 156 -32.27 44.59 -28.17
C SER A 156 -33.43 45.26 -28.96
N ASP A 157 -34.32 45.95 -28.27
CA ASP A 157 -35.40 46.75 -28.90
C ASP A 157 -34.85 47.74 -29.93
N ASP A 158 -33.69 48.28 -29.72
CA ASP A 158 -32.96 49.16 -30.63
C ASP A 158 -32.36 48.42 -31.86
N LYS A 159 -32.63 47.09 -32.01
CA LYS A 159 -32.08 46.21 -33.04
C LYS A 159 -30.57 46.02 -32.97
N ASN A 160 -29.94 46.31 -31.83
CA ASN A 160 -28.52 46.04 -31.63
C ASN A 160 -28.31 44.57 -31.28
N LYS A 161 -27.18 44.01 -31.70
CA LYS A 161 -26.75 42.64 -31.40
C LYS A 161 -26.18 42.58 -29.99
N CYS A 162 -26.80 41.80 -29.13
CA CYS A 162 -26.40 41.67 -27.75
C CYS A 162 -26.04 40.21 -27.43
N SER A 163 -25.07 40.01 -26.55
CA SER A 163 -24.70 38.70 -26.02
C SER A 163 -24.56 38.76 -24.51
N ALA A 164 -25.24 37.87 -23.81
CA ALA A 164 -25.07 37.67 -22.37
C ALA A 164 -24.18 36.42 -22.14
N PHE A 165 -23.16 36.58 -21.32
CA PHE A 165 -22.21 35.53 -21.01
C PHE A 165 -22.27 35.16 -19.54
N ILE A 166 -22.45 33.85 -19.25
CA ILE A 166 -22.21 33.32 -17.92
C ILE A 166 -20.75 32.82 -17.91
N VAL A 167 -19.91 33.49 -17.15
CA VAL A 167 -18.49 33.17 -17.01
C VAL A 167 -18.30 32.47 -15.67
N THR A 168 -17.75 31.28 -15.71
CA THR A 168 -17.47 30.45 -14.53
C THR A 168 -15.97 30.23 -14.39
N ASP A 169 -15.42 30.68 -13.29
CA ASP A 169 -14.00 30.45 -13.00
C ASP A 169 -13.78 28.98 -12.60
N VAL A 170 -13.14 28.23 -13.49
CA VAL A 170 -12.82 26.82 -13.27
C VAL A 170 -11.76 26.65 -12.18
N THR A 171 -10.90 27.65 -12.00
CA THR A 171 -9.83 27.60 -10.99
C THR A 171 -10.36 27.71 -9.57
N SER A 172 -11.46 28.42 -9.37
CA SER A 172 -12.11 28.54 -8.06
C SER A 172 -12.67 27.21 -7.53
N MET A 173 -12.94 26.25 -8.43
CA MET A 173 -13.40 24.89 -8.09
C MET A 173 -12.23 23.88 -8.01
N LEU A 174 -11.06 24.22 -8.54
CA LEU A 174 -9.85 23.36 -8.52
C LEU A 174 -9.30 23.07 -7.11
N PRO A 175 -9.41 23.95 -6.10
CA PRO A 175 -8.95 23.61 -4.74
C PRO A 175 -9.57 22.35 -4.18
N GLU A 176 -10.86 22.13 -4.38
CA GLU A 176 -11.57 20.94 -3.90
C GLU A 176 -11.08 19.66 -4.63
N VAL A 177 -10.88 19.74 -5.95
CA VAL A 177 -10.35 18.63 -6.76
C VAL A 177 -8.88 18.35 -6.42
N SER A 178 -8.06 19.38 -6.26
CA SER A 178 -6.65 19.21 -5.90
C SER A 178 -6.48 18.63 -4.49
N GLN A 179 -7.34 19.02 -3.57
CA GLN A 179 -7.37 18.46 -2.22
C GLN A 179 -7.82 16.99 -2.24
N PHE A 180 -8.86 16.67 -3.00
CA PHE A 180 -9.30 15.30 -3.23
C PHE A 180 -8.18 14.39 -3.79
N LEU A 181 -7.41 14.86 -4.77
CA LEU A 181 -6.27 14.11 -5.32
C LEU A 181 -5.16 13.91 -4.29
N LYS A 182 -4.88 14.90 -3.46
CA LYS A 182 -3.90 14.79 -2.36
C LYS A 182 -4.35 13.78 -1.32
N ASP A 183 -5.61 13.81 -0.92
CA ASP A 183 -6.18 12.89 0.07
C ASP A 183 -6.15 11.44 -0.42
N ILE A 184 -6.49 11.21 -1.69
CA ILE A 184 -6.35 9.90 -2.32
C ILE A 184 -4.88 9.44 -2.35
N LEU A 185 -3.95 10.32 -2.74
CA LEU A 185 -2.53 9.99 -2.78
C LEU A 185 -2.03 9.57 -1.40
N VAL A 186 -2.37 10.32 -0.35
CA VAL A 186 -2.02 10.00 1.03
C VAL A 186 -2.63 8.66 1.45
N ALA A 187 -3.91 8.43 1.15
CA ALA A 187 -4.57 7.16 1.46
C ALA A 187 -3.91 5.97 0.79
N VAL A 188 -3.53 6.09 -0.49
CA VAL A 188 -2.81 5.04 -1.23
C VAL A 188 -1.47 4.73 -0.58
N ILE A 189 -0.68 5.75 -0.23
CA ILE A 189 0.61 5.57 0.45
C ILE A 189 0.43 4.85 1.79
N VAL A 190 -0.54 5.25 2.59
CA VAL A 190 -0.85 4.63 3.90
C VAL A 190 -1.24 3.16 3.73
N ILE A 191 -2.09 2.83 2.74
CA ILE A 191 -2.48 1.46 2.44
C ILE A 191 -1.26 0.61 2.05
N LEU A 192 -0.39 1.13 1.18
CA LEU A 192 0.81 0.42 0.74
C LEU A 192 1.79 0.17 1.91
N VAL A 193 1.98 1.15 2.77
CA VAL A 193 2.84 1.01 3.97
C VAL A 193 2.27 -0.03 4.93
N ILE A 194 0.98 0.04 5.25
CA ILE A 194 0.34 -0.90 6.18
C ILE A 194 0.35 -2.32 5.62
N THR A 195 -0.05 -2.51 4.36
CA THR A 195 -0.05 -3.83 3.72
C THR A 195 1.34 -4.41 3.60
N GLY A 196 2.35 -3.58 3.25
CA GLY A 196 3.76 -3.98 3.23
C GLY A 196 4.29 -4.38 4.61
N ALA A 197 3.99 -3.60 5.65
CA ALA A 197 4.41 -3.90 7.02
C ALA A 197 3.80 -5.22 7.54
N LEU A 198 2.50 -5.42 7.33
CA LEU A 198 1.81 -6.67 7.71
C LEU A 198 2.46 -7.89 7.02
N LEU A 199 2.81 -7.76 5.77
CA LEU A 199 3.43 -8.81 4.99
C LEU A 199 4.85 -9.12 5.46
N VAL A 200 5.65 -8.09 5.75
CA VAL A 200 7.00 -8.27 6.34
C VAL A 200 6.91 -9.03 7.66
N VAL A 201 5.97 -8.65 8.55
CA VAL A 201 5.74 -9.37 9.83
C VAL A 201 5.33 -10.82 9.59
N TRP A 202 4.47 -11.07 8.62
CA TRP A 202 4.00 -12.41 8.30
C TRP A 202 5.13 -13.33 7.75
N ILE A 203 5.95 -12.81 6.81
CA ILE A 203 7.12 -13.52 6.28
C ILE A 203 8.16 -13.74 7.39
N TYR A 204 8.44 -12.72 8.20
CA TYR A 204 9.39 -12.81 9.30
C TYR A 204 9.02 -13.94 10.28
N ARG A 205 7.76 -13.98 10.71
CA ARG A 205 7.27 -15.02 11.63
C ARG A 205 7.22 -16.41 10.99
N GLY A 206 6.85 -16.47 9.71
CA GLY A 206 6.63 -17.74 9.05
C GLY A 206 7.88 -18.40 8.46
N ILE A 207 8.93 -17.64 8.16
CA ILE A 207 10.13 -18.16 7.50
C ILE A 207 11.39 -17.86 8.31
N LYS A 208 11.62 -16.61 8.68
CA LYS A 208 12.89 -16.21 9.32
C LYS A 208 13.06 -16.83 10.69
N ILE A 209 12.04 -16.85 11.52
CA ILE A 209 12.15 -17.41 12.88
C ILE A 209 12.50 -18.90 12.85
N PRO A 210 11.81 -19.79 12.10
CA PRO A 210 12.19 -21.19 12.01
C PRO A 210 13.62 -21.41 11.49
N LEU A 211 14.03 -20.66 10.45
CA LEU A 211 15.39 -20.75 9.90
C LEU A 211 16.47 -20.37 10.92
N VAL A 212 16.27 -19.30 11.68
CA VAL A 212 17.22 -18.89 12.74
C VAL A 212 17.31 -19.94 13.84
N LYS A 213 16.17 -20.58 14.22
CA LYS A 213 16.19 -21.69 15.18
C LYS A 213 17.00 -22.87 14.68
N MET A 214 16.83 -23.25 13.41
CA MET A 214 17.60 -24.33 12.79
C MET A 214 19.09 -24.00 12.70
N GLN A 215 19.43 -22.76 12.33
CA GLN A 215 20.83 -22.30 12.31
C GLN A 215 21.48 -22.40 13.70
N LYS A 216 20.76 -21.98 14.75
CA LYS A 216 21.23 -22.11 16.13
C LYS A 216 21.39 -23.57 16.56
N ALA A 217 20.44 -24.43 16.18
CA ALA A 217 20.51 -25.87 16.43
C ALA A 217 21.73 -26.50 15.74
N THR A 218 21.98 -26.16 14.48
CA THR A 218 23.18 -26.62 13.74
C THR A 218 24.47 -26.18 14.42
N LYS A 219 24.52 -24.93 14.92
CA LYS A 219 25.68 -24.43 15.66
C LYS A 219 25.91 -25.22 16.95
N ASN A 220 24.86 -25.47 17.73
CA ASN A 220 24.95 -26.27 18.95
C ASN A 220 25.48 -27.70 18.67
N ILE A 221 24.96 -28.36 17.63
CA ILE A 221 25.47 -29.70 17.22
C ILE A 221 26.93 -29.64 16.84
N LYS A 222 27.37 -28.64 16.08
CA LYS A 222 28.76 -28.43 15.70
C LYS A 222 29.70 -28.27 16.92
N GLU A 223 29.20 -27.63 17.97
CA GLU A 223 29.93 -27.40 19.24
C GLU A 223 29.83 -28.60 20.19
N GLY A 224 29.20 -29.72 19.77
CA GLY A 224 29.01 -30.91 20.57
C GLY A 224 27.91 -30.82 21.63
N ASN A 225 27.19 -29.74 21.66
CA ASN A 225 26.04 -29.56 22.58
C ASN A 225 24.81 -30.19 21.94
N LEU A 226 24.41 -31.36 22.44
CA LEU A 226 23.21 -32.07 22.01
C LEU A 226 22.02 -31.92 23.02
N ASP A 227 22.24 -31.19 24.14
CA ASP A 227 21.27 -31.01 25.21
C ASP A 227 20.34 -29.80 24.97
N PHE A 228 19.71 -29.77 23.81
CA PHE A 228 18.66 -28.81 23.47
C PHE A 228 17.48 -29.52 22.80
N ARG A 229 16.38 -28.83 22.60
CA ARG A 229 15.19 -29.35 21.92
C ARG A 229 14.74 -28.41 20.82
N LEU A 230 14.50 -28.92 19.64
CA LEU A 230 13.98 -28.16 18.52
C LEU A 230 12.48 -28.43 18.36
N ILE A 231 11.65 -27.43 18.74
CA ILE A 231 10.20 -27.53 18.66
C ILE A 231 9.75 -26.83 17.38
N PRO A 232 9.00 -27.48 16.47
CA PRO A 232 8.46 -26.86 15.27
C PRO A 232 7.40 -25.84 15.66
N ASP A 233 7.44 -24.65 15.02
CA ASP A 233 6.46 -23.56 15.22
C ASP A 233 5.33 -23.62 14.17
N THR A 234 5.48 -24.43 13.13
CA THR A 234 4.55 -24.47 11.97
C THR A 234 4.35 -25.92 11.53
N ASP A 235 3.17 -26.19 10.94
CA ASP A 235 2.82 -27.50 10.36
C ASP A 235 3.03 -27.52 8.84
N ASP A 236 4.01 -26.78 8.33
CA ASP A 236 4.40 -26.72 6.92
C ASP A 236 5.70 -27.49 6.67
N GLU A 237 6.28 -27.37 5.47
CA GLU A 237 7.53 -28.02 5.10
C GLU A 237 8.71 -27.59 6.00
N LEU A 238 8.66 -26.37 6.56
CA LEU A 238 9.68 -25.91 7.53
C LEU A 238 9.48 -26.58 8.89
N GLY A 239 8.24 -26.80 9.32
CA GLY A 239 7.93 -27.54 10.52
C GLY A 239 8.35 -29.01 10.40
N GLN A 240 8.12 -29.64 9.25
CA GLN A 240 8.59 -31.00 8.96
C GLN A 240 10.12 -31.08 9.01
N LEU A 241 10.79 -30.11 8.38
CA LEU A 241 12.25 -30.04 8.42
C LEU A 241 12.80 -29.88 9.85
N CYS A 242 12.12 -29.11 10.70
CA CYS A 242 12.47 -29.01 12.12
C CYS A 242 12.31 -30.35 12.85
N GLN A 243 11.27 -31.13 12.54
CA GLN A 243 11.06 -32.47 13.11
C GLN A 243 12.15 -33.46 12.68
N ASP A 244 12.44 -33.49 11.39
CA ASP A 244 13.52 -34.38 10.85
C ASP A 244 14.87 -34.01 11.47
N PHE A 245 15.13 -32.72 11.69
CA PHE A 245 16.36 -32.26 12.34
C PHE A 245 16.42 -32.65 13.82
N GLU A 246 15.29 -32.59 14.55
CA GLU A 246 15.19 -33.04 15.95
C GLU A 246 15.40 -34.55 16.06
N GLU A 247 14.88 -35.34 15.14
CA GLU A 247 15.11 -36.77 15.10
C GLU A 247 16.61 -37.08 14.86
N MET A 248 17.25 -36.37 13.93
CA MET A 248 18.69 -36.49 13.69
C MET A 248 19.50 -36.15 14.95
N ARG A 249 19.16 -35.03 15.63
CA ARG A 249 19.81 -34.64 16.89
C ARG A 249 19.70 -35.73 17.96
N LYS A 250 18.47 -36.29 18.11
CA LYS A 250 18.23 -37.36 19.08
C LYS A 250 19.10 -38.58 18.80
N ARG A 251 19.14 -39.04 17.54
CA ARG A 251 20.02 -40.18 17.14
C ARG A 251 21.50 -39.89 17.40
N LEU A 252 21.96 -38.67 17.11
CA LEU A 252 23.33 -38.27 17.42
C LEU A 252 23.64 -38.31 18.91
N LYS A 253 22.68 -37.88 19.76
CA LYS A 253 22.79 -37.93 21.22
C LYS A 253 22.87 -39.38 21.71
N ASP A 254 21.94 -40.23 21.26
CA ASP A 254 21.88 -41.64 21.65
C ASP A 254 23.19 -42.34 21.27
N ASN A 255 23.71 -42.14 20.03
CA ASN A 255 24.99 -42.71 19.59
C ASN A 255 26.18 -42.18 20.39
N ALA A 256 26.18 -40.90 20.78
CA ALA A 256 27.26 -40.34 21.62
C ALA A 256 27.26 -40.95 23.03
N GLU A 257 26.10 -41.15 23.64
CA GLU A 257 25.94 -41.78 24.94
C GLU A 257 26.35 -43.26 24.89
N GLU A 258 25.92 -44.00 23.87
CA GLU A 258 26.34 -45.40 23.62
C GLU A 258 27.86 -45.54 23.48
N LYS A 259 28.47 -44.62 22.69
CA LYS A 259 29.94 -44.63 22.53
C LYS A 259 30.66 -44.37 23.86
N LEU A 260 30.19 -43.43 24.67
CA LEU A 260 30.77 -43.16 25.99
C LEU A 260 30.63 -44.38 26.93
N ALA A 261 29.51 -45.08 26.91
CA ALA A 261 29.30 -46.31 27.68
C ALA A 261 30.26 -47.40 27.24
N TYR A 262 30.39 -47.63 25.93
CA TYR A 262 31.33 -48.59 25.35
C TYR A 262 32.80 -48.27 25.70
N ASP A 263 33.21 -47.00 25.59
CA ASP A 263 34.59 -46.58 25.95
C ASP A 263 34.89 -46.81 27.43
N LYS A 264 33.89 -46.62 28.31
CA LYS A 264 33.99 -46.88 29.75
C LYS A 264 34.16 -48.39 30.01
N GLU A 265 33.28 -49.21 29.44
CA GLU A 265 33.31 -50.68 29.60
C GLU A 265 34.65 -51.25 29.06
N SER A 266 35.10 -50.75 27.90
CA SER A 266 36.41 -51.15 27.32
C SER A 266 37.55 -50.78 28.24
N LYS A 267 37.59 -49.62 28.86
CA LYS A 267 38.61 -49.22 29.84
C LYS A 267 38.58 -50.09 31.07
N GLU A 268 37.41 -50.41 31.61
CA GLU A 268 37.25 -51.32 32.76
C GLU A 268 37.76 -52.73 32.42
N LEU A 269 37.43 -53.27 31.23
CA LEU A 269 37.90 -54.57 30.75
C LEU A 269 39.40 -54.58 30.64
N ILE A 270 40.02 -53.56 30.01
CA ILE A 270 41.52 -53.51 29.88
C ILE A 270 42.18 -53.41 31.25
N SER A 271 41.57 -52.63 32.19
CA SER A 271 42.11 -52.55 33.55
C SER A 271 42.06 -53.88 34.28
N ASN A 272 40.95 -54.63 34.18
CA ASN A 272 40.82 -55.96 34.81
C ASN A 272 41.78 -56.98 34.22
N ILE A 273 41.86 -57.01 32.85
CA ILE A 273 42.87 -57.92 32.19
C ILE A 273 44.27 -57.56 32.63
N SER A 274 44.64 -56.31 32.71
CA SER A 274 45.95 -55.86 33.14
C SER A 274 46.28 -56.31 34.58
N HIS A 275 45.28 -56.21 35.48
CA HIS A 275 45.41 -56.67 36.85
C HIS A 275 45.58 -58.19 36.91
N ASP A 276 44.77 -58.96 36.19
CA ASP A 276 44.76 -60.39 36.18
C ASP A 276 46.02 -60.99 35.53
N LEU A 277 46.62 -60.28 34.57
CA LEU A 277 47.94 -60.65 33.99
C LEU A 277 49.13 -60.28 34.89
N LYS A 278 49.04 -59.15 35.62
CA LYS A 278 50.12 -58.71 36.52
C LYS A 278 50.42 -59.71 37.60
N THR A 279 49.42 -60.39 38.17
CA THR A 279 49.57 -61.35 39.26
C THR A 279 50.41 -62.56 38.83
N PRO A 280 50.12 -63.32 37.74
CA PRO A 280 50.93 -64.46 37.32
C PRO A 280 52.29 -64.03 36.81
N ILE A 281 52.42 -62.89 36.09
CA ILE A 281 53.71 -62.37 35.64
C ILE A 281 54.63 -62.06 36.83
N THR A 282 54.07 -61.40 37.87
CA THR A 282 54.85 -61.12 39.10
C THR A 282 55.29 -62.43 39.79
N ALA A 283 54.42 -63.45 39.83
CA ALA A 283 54.78 -64.76 40.36
C ALA A 283 55.87 -65.45 39.57
N ILE A 284 55.75 -65.47 38.23
CA ILE A 284 56.79 -66.04 37.31
C ILE A 284 58.11 -65.28 37.50
N LYS A 285 58.05 -63.91 37.54
CA LYS A 285 59.23 -63.09 37.79
C LYS A 285 59.91 -63.49 39.14
N GLY A 286 59.13 -63.60 40.19
CA GLY A 286 59.59 -63.93 41.51
C GLY A 286 60.24 -65.36 41.52
N TYR A 287 59.66 -66.35 40.81
CA TYR A 287 60.26 -67.66 40.69
C TYR A 287 61.57 -67.64 39.89
N VAL A 288 61.62 -66.92 38.78
CA VAL A 288 62.81 -66.77 37.97
C VAL A 288 63.92 -66.07 38.78
N GLU A 289 63.65 -65.00 39.48
CA GLU A 289 64.57 -64.28 40.34
C GLU A 289 65.07 -65.19 41.50
N GLY A 290 64.17 -65.94 42.12
CA GLY A 290 64.55 -66.87 43.15
C GLY A 290 65.45 -68.02 42.65
N ILE A 291 65.29 -68.50 41.43
CA ILE A 291 66.22 -69.48 40.79
C ILE A 291 67.57 -68.81 40.50
N MET A 292 67.56 -67.60 39.95
CA MET A 292 68.80 -66.86 39.64
C MET A 292 69.60 -66.47 40.86
N ASP A 293 68.97 -66.13 41.96
CA ASP A 293 69.57 -65.76 43.24
C ASP A 293 70.02 -66.98 44.03
N GLY A 294 69.89 -68.21 43.50
CA GLY A 294 70.36 -69.42 44.12
C GLY A 294 69.55 -69.90 45.30
N VAL A 295 68.31 -69.40 45.45
CA VAL A 295 67.36 -69.83 46.52
C VAL A 295 66.89 -71.26 46.27
N ALA A 296 66.85 -71.72 45.03
CA ALA A 296 66.51 -73.06 44.57
C ALA A 296 67.86 -73.89 44.28
N ASP A 297 68.64 -74.13 45.35
CA ASP A 297 69.98 -74.77 45.31
C ASP A 297 69.91 -76.27 45.34
N THR A 298 68.79 -76.91 45.44
CA THR A 298 68.58 -78.35 45.40
C THR A 298 67.53 -78.77 44.37
N PRO A 299 67.60 -80.00 43.80
CA PRO A 299 66.58 -80.48 42.84
C PRO A 299 65.17 -80.43 43.36
N GLU A 300 64.93 -80.72 44.67
CA GLU A 300 63.65 -80.72 45.33
C GLU A 300 63.08 -79.28 45.49
N LYS A 301 63.98 -78.31 45.68
CA LYS A 301 63.58 -76.92 45.71
C LYS A 301 63.29 -76.35 44.30
N MET A 302 64.00 -76.79 43.30
CA MET A 302 63.79 -76.41 41.91
C MET A 302 62.46 -76.88 41.34
N GLU A 303 61.95 -78.05 41.76
CA GLU A 303 60.63 -78.58 41.37
C GLU A 303 59.47 -77.80 42.00
N LYS A 304 59.69 -77.11 43.13
CA LYS A 304 58.72 -76.33 43.82
C LYS A 304 58.62 -74.87 43.29
N TYR A 305 59.63 -74.36 42.62
CA TYR A 305 59.65 -73.05 41.96
C TYR A 305 59.20 -73.13 40.53
#